data_5c2e9d53a9dfecfd6cad6096042e81a5
#
_entry.id   5c2e9d53a9dfecfd6cad6096042e81a5
#
_cell.length_a   1.000
_cell.length_b   1.000
_cell.length_c   1.000
_cell.angle_alpha   90.00
_cell.angle_beta   90.00
_cell.angle_gamma   90.00
#
_symmetry.space_group_name_H-M   'P 1'
#
loop_
_entity.id
_entity.type
_entity.pdbx_description
1 polymer ?
#
loop_
_entity_poly.entity_id
_entity_poly.type
_entity_poly.pdbx_seq_one_letter_code
_entity_poly.pdbx_strand_id
1 'polypeptide(L)'
;YYPMKIRIVRFHLTETTCETILTNLPTEITAEILKELYHMRWGIETSFRELKYTIGLNAFHSKNYDFILQEIWSRLLLYNFCEMITAKVAISQKANRVYGYQVNFTNAIFICRKFFIAKEQESPPDVEKLIQRELLPIRLGRSFPRNLKSRPTANFIYKIY
;
A
#
# COMPACT_ATOMS: atom_id res chain seq x y z
N TYR A 1 -0.05 27.57 -25.16
CA TYR A 1 -1.30 26.91 -24.76
C TYR A 1 -1.45 25.63 -25.54
N TYR A 2 -1.66 24.49 -24.84
CA TYR A 2 -1.92 23.21 -25.47
C TYR A 2 -3.41 22.89 -25.28
N PRO A 3 -4.23 22.84 -26.34
CA PRO A 3 -5.64 22.48 -26.22
C PRO A 3 -5.76 21.03 -25.76
N MET A 4 -6.43 20.82 -24.65
CA MET A 4 -6.69 19.49 -24.12
C MET A 4 -8.20 19.25 -24.09
N LYS A 5 -8.65 18.15 -24.72
CA LYS A 5 -10.04 17.70 -24.60
C LYS A 5 -10.18 16.94 -23.29
N ILE A 6 -11.09 17.39 -22.44
CA ILE A 6 -11.39 16.75 -21.16
C ILE A 6 -12.82 16.22 -21.21
N ARG A 7 -12.98 14.97 -20.78
CA ARG A 7 -14.25 14.32 -20.60
C ARG A 7 -14.58 14.26 -19.11
N ILE A 8 -15.82 14.57 -18.76
CA ILE A 8 -16.34 14.46 -17.40
C ILE A 8 -17.23 13.23 -17.36
N VAL A 9 -16.93 12.30 -16.45
CA VAL A 9 -17.72 11.10 -16.26
C VAL A 9 -18.18 11.01 -14.81
N ARG A 10 -19.49 10.90 -14.61
CA ARG A 10 -20.12 10.74 -13.29
C ARG A 10 -20.73 9.38 -13.16
N PHE A 11 -20.46 8.70 -12.05
CA PHE A 11 -21.04 7.38 -11.75
C PHE A 11 -21.41 7.26 -10.27
N HIS A 12 -22.38 6.41 -9.99
CA HIS A 12 -22.82 6.13 -8.63
C HIS A 12 -21.86 5.17 -7.93
N LEU A 13 -21.45 5.52 -6.71
CA LEU A 13 -20.73 4.60 -5.80
C LEU A 13 -21.72 3.84 -4.92
N THR A 14 -22.75 4.55 -4.43
CA THR A 14 -23.87 4.02 -3.66
C THR A 14 -25.15 4.66 -4.20
N GLU A 15 -26.30 4.30 -3.66
CA GLU A 15 -27.59 4.92 -4.04
C GLU A 15 -27.61 6.44 -3.80
N THR A 16 -26.84 6.92 -2.83
CA THR A 16 -26.85 8.34 -2.44
C THR A 16 -25.56 9.10 -2.77
N THR A 17 -24.50 8.41 -3.16
CA THR A 17 -23.19 9.04 -3.44
C THR A 17 -22.76 8.83 -4.88
N CYS A 18 -22.32 9.92 -5.50
CA CYS A 18 -21.74 9.90 -6.85
C CYS A 18 -20.30 10.34 -6.80
N GLU A 19 -19.51 9.81 -7.71
CA GLU A 19 -18.16 10.29 -7.99
C GLU A 19 -18.07 10.86 -9.39
N THR A 20 -17.23 11.88 -9.58
CA THR A 20 -17.02 12.54 -10.86
C THR A 20 -15.53 12.50 -11.20
N ILE A 21 -15.22 11.91 -12.34
CA ILE A 21 -13.85 11.80 -12.86
C ILE A 21 -13.67 12.74 -14.04
N LEU A 22 -12.54 13.45 -14.04
CA LEU A 22 -12.04 14.20 -15.20
C LEU A 22 -10.97 13.34 -15.88
N THR A 23 -11.13 13.11 -17.18
CA THR A 23 -10.19 12.28 -17.95
C THR A 23 -9.98 12.82 -19.36
N ASN A 24 -8.81 12.59 -19.91
CA ASN A 24 -8.50 12.79 -21.33
C ASN A 24 -8.54 11.50 -22.14
N LEU A 25 -8.94 10.38 -21.52
CA LEU A 25 -9.09 9.10 -22.18
C LEU A 25 -10.21 9.13 -23.23
N PRO A 26 -10.07 8.42 -24.34
CA PRO A 26 -11.04 8.43 -25.42
C PRO A 26 -12.39 7.86 -24.98
N THR A 27 -13.42 8.13 -25.77
CA THR A 27 -14.83 7.79 -25.45
C THR A 27 -15.11 6.30 -25.49
N GLU A 28 -14.27 5.52 -26.15
CA GLU A 28 -14.32 4.04 -26.22
C GLU A 28 -14.09 3.40 -24.85
N ILE A 29 -13.38 4.11 -23.95
CA ILE A 29 -13.25 3.69 -22.56
C ILE A 29 -14.55 3.99 -21.83
N THR A 30 -15.31 2.94 -21.49
CA THR A 30 -16.61 3.08 -20.84
C THR A 30 -16.52 3.62 -19.42
N ALA A 31 -17.64 4.04 -18.85
CA ALA A 31 -17.72 4.52 -17.47
C ALA A 31 -17.36 3.40 -16.46
N GLU A 32 -17.69 2.15 -16.75
CA GLU A 32 -17.38 0.97 -15.95
C GLU A 32 -15.87 0.74 -15.90
N ILE A 33 -15.20 0.76 -17.05
CA ILE A 33 -13.73 0.63 -17.13
C ILE A 33 -13.05 1.79 -16.38
N LEU A 34 -13.56 3.02 -16.52
CA LEU A 34 -13.04 4.18 -15.79
C LEU A 34 -13.22 4.03 -14.28
N LYS A 35 -14.32 3.47 -13.83
CA LYS A 35 -14.58 3.17 -12.41
C LYS A 35 -13.55 2.18 -11.87
N GLU A 36 -13.25 1.11 -12.62
CA GLU A 36 -12.23 0.12 -12.25
C GLU A 36 -10.83 0.74 -12.19
N LEU A 37 -10.44 1.48 -13.22
CA LEU A 37 -9.16 2.19 -13.27
C LEU A 37 -9.01 3.17 -12.10
N TYR A 38 -10.08 3.91 -11.79
CA TYR A 38 -10.07 4.84 -10.67
C TYR A 38 -9.96 4.11 -9.33
N HIS A 39 -10.62 2.96 -9.19
CA HIS A 39 -10.50 2.14 -7.99
C HIS A 39 -9.06 1.64 -7.76
N MET A 40 -8.35 1.26 -8.82
CA MET A 40 -6.94 0.86 -8.74
C MET A 40 -6.02 1.97 -8.19
N ARG A 41 -6.39 3.25 -8.36
CA ARG A 41 -5.67 4.40 -7.80
C ARG A 41 -5.57 4.36 -6.28
N TRP A 42 -6.52 3.74 -5.58
CA TRP A 42 -6.47 3.58 -4.12
C TRP A 42 -5.26 2.80 -3.62
N GLY A 43 -4.63 2.02 -4.48
CA GLY A 43 -3.35 1.39 -4.18
C GLY A 43 -2.27 2.39 -3.77
N ILE A 44 -2.22 3.58 -4.40
CA ILE A 44 -1.26 4.65 -4.06
C ILE A 44 -1.46 5.15 -2.63
N GLU A 45 -2.70 5.36 -2.21
CA GLU A 45 -3.01 5.83 -0.85
C GLU A 45 -2.64 4.78 0.21
N THR A 46 -2.85 3.50 -0.10
CA THR A 46 -2.41 2.39 0.73
C THR A 46 -0.89 2.35 0.83
N SER A 47 -0.18 2.47 -0.29
CA SER A 47 1.29 2.53 -0.34
C SER A 47 1.86 3.69 0.49
N PHE A 48 1.27 4.89 0.40
CA PHE A 48 1.69 6.02 1.26
C PHE A 48 1.45 5.75 2.74
N ARG A 49 0.36 5.09 3.10
CA ARG A 49 0.09 4.71 4.48
C ARG A 49 1.12 3.71 4.98
N GLU A 50 1.46 2.73 4.18
CA GLU A 50 2.46 1.71 4.50
C GLU A 50 3.86 2.31 4.63
N LEU A 51 4.27 3.16 3.70
CA LEU A 51 5.52 3.90 3.79
C LEU A 51 5.61 4.75 5.06
N LYS A 52 4.55 5.49 5.40
CA LYS A 52 4.54 6.35 6.58
C LYS A 52 4.57 5.58 7.89
N TYR A 53 3.72 4.55 8.02
CA TYR A 53 3.46 3.93 9.31
C TYR A 53 4.09 2.56 9.48
N THR A 54 4.08 1.70 8.47
CA THR A 54 4.67 0.36 8.57
C THR A 54 6.18 0.41 8.40
N ILE A 55 6.65 1.14 7.41
CA ILE A 55 8.08 1.37 7.13
C ILE A 55 8.65 2.47 8.05
N GLY A 56 7.83 3.45 8.42
CA GLY A 56 8.19 4.51 9.36
C GLY A 56 8.85 5.73 8.74
N LEU A 57 8.54 6.05 7.46
CA LEU A 57 9.09 7.26 6.80
C LEU A 57 8.66 8.59 7.45
N ASN A 58 7.81 8.58 8.46
CA ASN A 58 7.45 9.75 9.26
C ASN A 58 8.29 9.91 10.53
N ALA A 59 9.25 9.03 10.80
CA ALA A 59 10.05 9.03 12.01
C ALA A 59 11.52 8.72 11.69
N PHE A 60 12.39 9.67 11.95
CA PHE A 60 13.84 9.57 11.70
C PHE A 60 14.62 9.49 12.99
N HIS A 61 15.80 8.85 12.94
CA HIS A 61 16.71 8.72 14.08
C HIS A 61 17.71 9.87 14.12
N SER A 62 18.14 10.34 12.95
CA SER A 62 19.15 11.39 12.82
C SER A 62 18.51 12.75 12.53
N LYS A 63 19.25 13.81 12.90
CA LYS A 63 19.00 15.19 12.49
C LYS A 63 19.94 15.63 11.36
N ASN A 64 20.96 14.83 11.03
CA ASN A 64 21.89 15.11 9.95
C ASN A 64 21.23 14.75 8.61
N TYR A 65 21.37 15.63 7.62
CA TYR A 65 20.77 15.49 6.30
C TYR A 65 21.17 14.20 5.59
N ASP A 66 22.46 13.87 5.57
CA ASP A 66 22.97 12.71 4.86
C ASP A 66 22.47 11.40 5.48
N PHE A 67 22.41 11.34 6.81
CA PHE A 67 21.88 10.19 7.53
C PHE A 67 20.35 10.07 7.34
N ILE A 68 19.61 11.17 7.27
CA ILE A 68 18.18 11.15 6.92
C ILE A 68 17.99 10.58 5.52
N LEU A 69 18.80 10.99 4.54
CA LEU A 69 18.74 10.43 3.18
C LEU A 69 19.03 8.93 3.18
N GLN A 70 20.04 8.47 3.93
CA GLN A 70 20.33 7.05 4.06
C GLN A 70 19.15 6.28 4.66
N GLU A 71 18.49 6.82 5.69
CA GLU A 71 17.29 6.23 6.27
C GLU A 71 16.13 6.16 5.25
N ILE A 72 15.94 7.20 4.45
CA ILE A 72 14.90 7.23 3.40
C ILE A 72 15.18 6.15 2.36
N TRP A 73 16.39 6.12 1.80
CA TRP A 73 16.74 5.17 0.75
C TRP A 73 16.69 3.71 1.23
N SER A 74 17.19 3.42 2.43
CA SER A 74 17.12 2.06 2.98
C SER A 74 15.68 1.59 3.18
N ARG A 75 14.79 2.46 3.62
CA ARG A 75 13.37 2.16 3.81
C ARG A 75 12.62 1.99 2.49
N LEU A 76 12.91 2.83 1.50
CA LEU A 76 12.35 2.67 0.15
C LEU A 76 12.81 1.37 -0.51
N LEU A 77 14.08 0.99 -0.33
CA LEU A 77 14.61 -0.26 -0.84
C LEU A 77 13.91 -1.46 -0.19
N LEU A 78 13.74 -1.45 1.13
CA LEU A 78 12.99 -2.49 1.85
C LEU A 78 11.53 -2.56 1.37
N TYR A 79 10.87 -1.41 1.17
CA TYR A 79 9.51 -1.34 0.66
C TYR A 79 9.40 -1.96 -0.73
N ASN A 80 10.23 -1.53 -1.68
CA ASN A 80 10.22 -2.05 -3.05
C ASN A 80 10.53 -3.55 -3.10
N PHE A 81 11.47 -4.02 -2.30
CA PHE A 81 11.78 -5.45 -2.19
C PHE A 81 10.55 -6.23 -1.69
N CYS A 82 9.89 -5.74 -0.64
CA CYS A 82 8.69 -6.36 -0.09
C CYS A 82 7.55 -6.39 -1.12
N GLU A 83 7.32 -5.30 -1.85
CA GLU A 83 6.33 -5.24 -2.94
C GLU A 83 6.62 -6.27 -4.03
N MET A 84 7.88 -6.38 -4.47
CA MET A 84 8.28 -7.36 -5.48
C MET A 84 8.02 -8.80 -5.03
N ILE A 85 8.29 -9.12 -3.77
CA ILE A 85 8.06 -10.46 -3.23
C ILE A 85 6.56 -10.72 -3.06
N THR A 86 5.83 -9.80 -2.45
CA THR A 86 4.39 -9.97 -2.20
C THR A 86 3.57 -10.08 -3.47
N ALA A 87 3.98 -9.39 -4.56
CA ALA A 87 3.36 -9.52 -5.89
C ALA A 87 3.51 -10.94 -6.48
N LYS A 88 4.55 -11.70 -6.09
CA LYS A 88 4.80 -13.06 -6.56
C LYS A 88 4.19 -14.14 -5.66
N VAL A 89 3.86 -13.79 -4.41
CA VAL A 89 3.33 -14.76 -3.46
C VAL A 89 1.98 -15.30 -3.93
N ALA A 90 1.96 -16.58 -4.27
CA ALA A 90 0.73 -17.26 -4.65
C ALA A 90 -0.18 -17.47 -3.44
N ILE A 91 -1.38 -16.88 -3.48
CA ILE A 91 -2.38 -17.05 -2.44
C ILE A 91 -3.30 -18.20 -2.84
N SER A 92 -3.13 -19.35 -2.20
CA SER A 92 -4.03 -20.48 -2.40
C SER A 92 -5.36 -20.21 -1.70
N GLN A 93 -6.39 -19.91 -2.48
CA GLN A 93 -7.76 -19.79 -1.99
C GLN A 93 -8.35 -21.20 -1.84
N LYS A 94 -8.43 -21.72 -0.61
CA LYS A 94 -9.03 -23.03 -0.35
C LYS A 94 -10.55 -22.93 -0.43
N ALA A 95 -11.18 -23.83 -1.17
CA ALA A 95 -12.64 -23.84 -1.41
C ALA A 95 -13.49 -23.87 -0.13
N ASN A 96 -12.98 -24.42 0.96
CA ASN A 96 -13.70 -24.56 2.24
C ASN A 96 -13.54 -23.36 3.19
N ARG A 97 -12.95 -22.25 2.74
CA ARG A 97 -12.78 -21.06 3.57
C ARG A 97 -13.89 -20.05 3.32
N VAL A 98 -14.46 -19.52 4.40
CA VAL A 98 -15.53 -18.50 4.39
C VAL A 98 -15.07 -17.18 3.77
N TYR A 99 -13.77 -16.86 3.87
CA TYR A 99 -13.18 -15.60 3.44
C TYR A 99 -12.11 -15.82 2.38
N GLY A 100 -12.00 -14.89 1.43
CA GLY A 100 -10.78 -14.70 0.65
C GLY A 100 -9.62 -14.26 1.54
N TYR A 101 -8.38 -14.47 1.10
CA TYR A 101 -7.20 -14.11 1.86
C TYR A 101 -6.30 -13.18 1.03
N GLN A 102 -5.59 -12.30 1.72
CA GLN A 102 -4.61 -11.40 1.14
C GLN A 102 -3.33 -11.42 1.95
N VAL A 103 -2.24 -10.96 1.38
CA VAL A 103 -0.96 -10.84 2.07
C VAL A 103 -1.08 -9.86 3.25
N ASN A 104 -0.52 -10.25 4.38
CA ASN A 104 -0.31 -9.35 5.51
C ASN A 104 0.96 -8.53 5.26
N PHE A 105 0.83 -7.35 4.64
CA PHE A 105 1.97 -6.52 4.26
C PHE A 105 2.84 -6.12 5.45
N THR A 106 2.26 -5.86 6.62
CA THR A 106 3.00 -5.54 7.83
C THR A 106 3.93 -6.68 8.24
N ASN A 107 3.43 -7.92 8.24
CA ASN A 107 4.25 -9.08 8.54
C ASN A 107 5.25 -9.37 7.42
N ALA A 108 4.88 -9.13 6.16
CA ALA A 108 5.79 -9.28 5.02
C ALA A 108 7.01 -8.37 5.14
N ILE A 109 6.82 -7.10 5.54
CA ILE A 109 7.93 -6.17 5.82
C ILE A 109 8.86 -6.71 6.92
N PHE A 110 8.30 -7.26 7.99
CA PHE A 110 9.09 -7.87 9.08
C PHE A 110 9.92 -9.05 8.58
N ILE A 111 9.33 -9.91 7.76
CA ILE A 111 10.00 -11.07 7.18
C ILE A 111 11.11 -10.62 6.22
N CYS A 112 10.82 -9.67 5.32
CA CYS A 112 11.81 -9.10 4.40
C CYS A 112 12.96 -8.42 5.15
N ARG A 113 12.67 -7.70 6.24
CA ARG A 113 13.70 -7.09 7.07
C ARG A 113 14.63 -8.13 7.70
N LYS A 114 14.09 -9.25 8.18
CA LYS A 114 14.91 -10.36 8.72
C LYS A 114 15.83 -10.94 7.65
N PHE A 115 15.37 -11.05 6.41
CA PHE A 115 16.20 -11.49 5.28
C PHE A 115 17.42 -10.59 5.09
N PHE A 116 17.25 -9.26 5.13
CA PHE A 116 18.38 -8.32 4.98
C PHE A 116 19.36 -8.30 6.15
N ILE A 117 18.94 -8.71 7.35
CA ILE A 117 19.78 -8.72 8.56
C ILE A 117 20.38 -10.11 8.81
N ALA A 118 20.01 -11.13 8.05
CA ALA A 118 20.55 -12.46 8.18
C ALA A 118 22.08 -12.45 8.01
N LYS A 119 22.78 -13.15 8.90
CA LYS A 119 24.25 -13.23 8.84
C LYS A 119 24.67 -14.14 7.71
N GLU A 120 25.86 -13.89 7.14
CA GLU A 120 26.41 -14.67 6.03
C GLU A 120 26.51 -16.18 6.29
N GLN A 121 26.59 -16.58 7.56
CA GLN A 121 26.69 -17.99 7.97
C GLN A 121 25.30 -18.66 8.17
N GLU A 122 24.24 -17.91 8.12
CA GLU A 122 22.87 -18.42 8.27
C GLU A 122 22.23 -18.63 6.89
N SER A 123 21.58 -19.76 6.68
CA SER A 123 20.77 -19.94 5.46
C SER A 123 19.67 -18.87 5.42
N PRO A 124 19.56 -18.08 4.34
CA PRO A 124 18.54 -17.04 4.28
C PRO A 124 17.15 -17.66 4.38
N PRO A 125 16.22 -17.00 5.11
CA PRO A 125 14.87 -17.53 5.26
C PRO A 125 14.14 -17.57 3.91
N ASP A 126 13.32 -18.59 3.70
CA ASP A 126 12.39 -18.66 2.57
C ASP A 126 11.25 -17.63 2.77
N VAL A 127 11.48 -16.43 2.25
CA VAL A 127 10.62 -15.28 2.46
C VAL A 127 9.21 -15.53 1.92
N GLU A 128 9.09 -16.13 0.73
CA GLU A 128 7.78 -16.40 0.11
C GLU A 128 6.95 -17.35 0.97
N LYS A 129 7.57 -18.45 1.44
CA LYS A 129 6.92 -19.44 2.28
C LYS A 129 6.47 -18.88 3.63
N LEU A 130 7.28 -18.01 4.23
CA LEU A 130 6.94 -17.35 5.48
C LEU A 130 5.76 -16.40 5.30
N ILE A 131 5.75 -15.60 4.22
CA ILE A 131 4.63 -14.69 3.91
C ILE A 131 3.34 -15.47 3.64
N GLN A 132 3.41 -16.61 2.94
CA GLN A 132 2.24 -17.46 2.66
C GLN A 132 1.58 -18.02 3.94
N ARG A 133 2.30 -18.12 5.03
CA ARG A 133 1.74 -18.58 6.32
C ARG A 133 0.98 -17.49 7.07
N GLU A 134 1.28 -16.22 6.78
CA GLU A 134 0.82 -15.04 7.52
C GLU A 134 -0.20 -14.21 6.73
N LEU A 135 -1.23 -14.88 6.18
CA LEU A 135 -2.26 -14.23 5.38
C LEU A 135 -3.35 -13.61 6.25
N LEU A 136 -3.95 -12.51 5.77
CA LEU A 136 -5.10 -11.85 6.39
C LEU A 136 -6.40 -12.22 5.67
N PRO A 137 -7.51 -12.48 6.40
CA PRO A 137 -8.82 -12.68 5.79
C PRO A 137 -9.38 -11.35 5.25
N ILE A 138 -9.92 -11.38 4.03
CA ILE A 138 -10.65 -10.28 3.43
C ILE A 138 -12.09 -10.32 3.94
N ARG A 139 -12.46 -9.37 4.80
CA ARG A 139 -13.81 -9.25 5.34
C ARG A 139 -14.57 -8.19 4.55
N LEU A 140 -15.38 -8.63 3.59
CA LEU A 140 -16.21 -7.75 2.80
C LEU A 140 -17.28 -7.04 3.67
N GLY A 141 -17.65 -5.82 3.29
CA GLY A 141 -18.67 -5.04 3.98
C GLY A 141 -18.26 -4.43 5.32
N ARG A 142 -17.02 -4.58 5.75
CA ARG A 142 -16.53 -3.94 6.98
C ARG A 142 -16.16 -2.49 6.69
N SER A 143 -16.99 -1.56 7.15
CA SER A 143 -16.69 -0.13 7.12
C SER A 143 -16.50 0.40 8.53
N PHE A 144 -15.60 1.35 8.70
CA PHE A 144 -15.42 2.09 9.94
C PHE A 144 -15.78 3.55 9.70
N PRO A 145 -16.59 4.18 10.55
CA PRO A 145 -16.90 5.58 10.41
C PRO A 145 -15.58 6.39 10.46
N ARG A 146 -15.45 7.32 9.51
CA ARG A 146 -14.26 8.18 9.44
C ARG A 146 -14.26 9.10 10.65
N ASN A 147 -13.17 9.10 11.41
CA ASN A 147 -13.01 10.06 12.49
C ASN A 147 -12.69 11.43 11.87
N LEU A 148 -13.68 12.34 11.85
CA LEU A 148 -13.58 13.66 11.26
C LEU A 148 -12.80 14.68 12.13
N LYS A 149 -12.44 14.32 13.35
CA LYS A 149 -11.59 15.19 14.16
C LYS A 149 -10.21 15.29 13.53
N SER A 150 -9.82 16.52 13.16
CA SER A 150 -8.48 16.80 12.67
C SER A 150 -7.46 16.38 13.73
N ARG A 151 -6.64 15.38 13.42
CA ARG A 151 -5.47 15.09 14.24
C ARG A 151 -4.40 16.12 13.90
N PRO A 152 -3.71 16.70 14.90
CA PRO A 152 -2.56 17.54 14.61
C PRO A 152 -1.58 16.71 13.77
N THR A 153 -1.27 17.18 12.59
CA THR A 153 -0.28 16.56 11.70
C THR A 153 1.10 16.84 12.28
N ALA A 154 1.65 15.87 13.01
CA ALA A 154 3.09 15.86 13.24
C ALA A 154 3.75 15.52 11.91
N ASN A 155 4.38 16.51 11.27
CA ASN A 155 4.98 16.32 9.95
C ASN A 155 6.13 15.31 9.99
N PHE A 156 7.02 15.40 11.00
CA PHE A 156 8.09 14.44 11.24
C PHE A 156 8.32 14.27 12.74
N ILE A 157 8.55 13.05 13.17
CA ILE A 157 8.84 12.72 14.55
C ILE A 157 10.26 12.16 14.61
N TYR A 158 11.15 12.83 15.37
CA TYR A 158 12.42 12.24 15.76
C TYR A 158 12.19 11.24 16.87
N LYS A 159 12.73 10.03 16.73
CA LYS A 159 12.72 9.07 17.83
C LYS A 159 13.74 9.53 18.87
N ILE A 160 13.26 9.85 20.06
CA ILE A 160 14.10 10.08 21.25
C ILE A 160 14.27 8.70 21.88
N TYR A 161 15.53 8.28 22.10
CA TYR A 161 15.88 7.05 22.83
C TYR A 161 16.10 7.41 24.30
#